data_e82b2a0d3dbfbff61a050eb8866bb0a6
#
_entry.id   e82b2a0d3dbfbff61a050eb8866bb0a6
#
_cell.length_a   1.000
_cell.length_b   1.000
_cell.length_c   1.000
_cell.angle_alpha   90.00
_cell.angle_beta   90.00
_cell.angle_gamma   90.00
#
_symmetry.space_group_name_H-M   'P 1'
#
loop_
_entity.id
_entity.type
_entity.pdbx_description
1 polymer ?
#
loop_
_entity_poly.entity_id
_entity_poly.type
_entity_poly.pdbx_seq_one_letter_code
_entity_poly.pdbx_strand_id
1 'polypeptide(L)'
;MKLLTATVLSLSLLASASAQANPAGTAEGSGAPQTAPMQDSQTINITRSGSVPSRKGPAENFTGSVRVDPLFEAIAPADTFGANVTFEPGARSAWHTHPLGQTLIVTAGVGRVQSWGGPIEEIRPGDVVRIPPGVKHWHGASPNTAMTHIAIVEQLDGKSTDWMEKVSDEQYGTPVQAQRSASAQCSALVFMALEAKRTKS
;
A
#
# COMPACT_ATOMS: atom_id res chain seq x y z
N MET A 1 6.35 49.13 29.27
CA MET A 1 6.26 50.44 28.59
C MET A 1 7.17 50.42 27.38
N LYS A 2 6.62 50.41 26.19
CA LYS A 2 6.86 51.16 24.96
C LYS A 2 6.20 50.45 23.81
N LEU A 3 5.05 51.02 23.38
CA LEU A 3 4.39 50.75 22.10
C LEU A 3 5.26 51.31 20.98
N LEU A 4 5.37 50.60 19.87
CA LEU A 4 5.77 51.14 18.58
C LEU A 4 4.75 50.70 17.54
N THR A 5 3.94 51.63 17.12
CA THR A 5 3.01 51.63 16.00
C THR A 5 3.79 51.77 14.69
N ALA A 6 3.58 50.87 13.74
CA ALA A 6 4.06 51.06 12.36
C ALA A 6 2.88 51.22 11.43
N THR A 7 2.83 52.36 10.82
CA THR A 7 1.84 52.87 9.86
C THR A 7 2.07 52.26 8.46
N VAL A 8 1.04 51.69 7.87
CA VAL A 8 1.06 51.20 6.48
C VAL A 8 0.60 52.30 5.56
N LEU A 9 1.44 52.67 4.61
CA LEU A 9 1.16 53.67 3.56
C LEU A 9 0.67 52.94 2.30
N SER A 10 -0.58 53.20 1.94
CA SER A 10 -1.19 52.68 0.71
C SER A 10 -0.90 53.64 -0.45
N LEU A 11 -0.31 53.13 -1.52
CA LEU A 11 -0.07 53.89 -2.76
C LEU A 11 -0.97 53.33 -3.87
N SER A 12 -1.99 54.12 -4.22
CA SER A 12 -2.92 53.84 -5.32
C SER A 12 -2.36 54.44 -6.62
N LEU A 13 -2.11 53.59 -7.63
CA LEU A 13 -1.83 54.03 -8.99
C LEU A 13 -3.08 53.89 -9.85
N LEU A 14 -3.64 54.99 -10.30
CA LEU A 14 -4.62 55.07 -11.38
C LEU A 14 -3.87 54.98 -12.72
N ALA A 15 -4.24 54.03 -13.56
CA ALA A 15 -3.83 53.99 -14.96
C ALA A 15 -5.03 54.23 -15.86
N SER A 16 -4.92 55.26 -16.65
CA SER A 16 -5.94 55.77 -17.59
C SER A 16 -6.06 54.86 -18.81
N ALA A 17 -7.30 54.51 -19.19
CA ALA A 17 -7.62 53.81 -20.42
C ALA A 17 -7.76 54.81 -21.59
N SER A 18 -6.98 54.64 -22.65
CA SER A 18 -7.17 55.26 -23.95
C SER A 18 -7.86 54.26 -24.89
N ALA A 19 -9.05 54.61 -25.29
CA ALA A 19 -9.82 53.91 -26.32
C ALA A 19 -9.28 54.25 -27.71
N GLN A 20 -8.89 53.25 -28.50
CA GLN A 20 -8.69 53.38 -29.94
C GLN A 20 -9.73 52.53 -30.67
N ALA A 21 -10.51 53.18 -31.45
CA ALA A 21 -11.44 52.58 -32.40
C ALA A 21 -10.69 51.99 -33.59
N ASN A 22 -11.00 50.76 -34.00
CA ASN A 22 -10.49 50.14 -35.19
C ASN A 22 -11.66 49.74 -36.11
N PRO A 23 -11.58 49.96 -37.43
CA PRO A 23 -12.68 49.76 -38.33
C PRO A 23 -12.89 48.30 -38.74
N ALA A 24 -14.11 48.01 -39.17
CA ALA A 24 -14.60 46.74 -39.64
C ALA A 24 -13.73 46.09 -40.71
N GLY A 25 -13.35 44.85 -40.49
CA GLY A 25 -12.81 43.92 -41.47
C GLY A 25 -13.51 42.58 -41.35
N THR A 26 -14.33 42.30 -42.36
CA THR A 26 -14.97 41.02 -42.59
C THR A 26 -13.92 39.93 -42.91
N ALA A 27 -13.86 38.89 -42.09
CA ALA A 27 -13.25 37.62 -42.52
C ALA A 27 -13.98 36.45 -41.82
N GLU A 28 -14.78 35.76 -42.58
CA GLU A 28 -15.30 34.44 -42.25
C GLU A 28 -14.11 33.48 -42.08
N GLY A 29 -13.86 33.09 -40.86
CA GLY A 29 -12.93 32.00 -40.50
C GLY A 29 -13.74 30.90 -39.85
N SER A 30 -14.11 29.90 -40.63
CA SER A 30 -14.64 28.63 -40.16
C SER A 30 -13.60 27.98 -39.26
N GLY A 31 -13.64 28.27 -37.97
CA GLY A 31 -12.87 27.57 -36.95
C GLY A 31 -13.50 26.21 -36.73
N ALA A 32 -12.94 25.17 -37.37
CA ALA A 32 -13.21 23.79 -36.99
C ALA A 32 -12.93 23.61 -35.48
N PRO A 33 -13.76 22.90 -34.73
CA PRO A 33 -13.47 22.60 -33.32
C PRO A 33 -12.15 21.85 -33.27
N GLN A 34 -11.15 22.40 -32.63
CA GLN A 34 -9.93 21.69 -32.28
C GLN A 34 -10.33 20.61 -31.29
N THR A 35 -10.51 19.38 -31.78
CA THR A 35 -10.57 18.20 -30.97
C THR A 35 -9.26 18.14 -30.19
N ALA A 36 -9.32 18.33 -28.87
CA ALA A 36 -8.22 18.01 -27.98
C ALA A 36 -7.73 16.60 -28.32
N PRO A 37 -6.40 16.35 -28.33
CA PRO A 37 -5.89 15.03 -28.60
C PRO A 37 -6.53 14.07 -27.59
N MET A 38 -7.34 13.14 -28.09
CA MET A 38 -7.80 12.00 -27.30
C MET A 38 -6.54 11.27 -26.87
N GLN A 39 -6.25 11.31 -25.56
CA GLN A 39 -5.20 10.50 -24.98
C GLN A 39 -5.43 9.06 -25.40
N ASP A 40 -4.42 8.47 -25.97
CA ASP A 40 -4.35 7.08 -26.43
C ASP A 40 -4.45 6.14 -25.20
N SER A 41 -5.66 6.05 -24.63
CA SER A 41 -5.98 5.23 -23.46
C SER A 41 -6.14 3.73 -23.80
N GLN A 42 -5.85 3.34 -25.05
CA GLN A 42 -6.02 1.97 -25.54
C GLN A 42 -4.70 1.23 -25.78
N THR A 43 -3.58 1.81 -25.44
CA THR A 43 -2.27 1.15 -25.61
C THR A 43 -1.91 0.35 -24.36
N ILE A 44 -1.53 -0.92 -24.57
CA ILE A 44 -1.00 -1.77 -23.50
C ILE A 44 0.33 -1.16 -23.01
N ASN A 45 0.38 -0.81 -21.73
CA ASN A 45 1.60 -0.32 -21.09
C ASN A 45 2.30 -1.46 -20.35
N ILE A 46 3.61 -1.60 -20.58
CA ILE A 46 4.44 -2.61 -19.92
C ILE A 46 5.53 -1.90 -19.11
N THR A 47 5.40 -1.91 -17.79
CA THR A 47 6.48 -1.50 -16.89
C THR A 47 7.47 -2.65 -16.74
N ARG A 48 8.66 -2.51 -17.28
CA ARG A 48 9.67 -3.55 -17.22
C ARG A 48 10.27 -3.67 -15.82
N SER A 49 10.53 -4.90 -15.40
CA SER A 49 11.23 -5.15 -14.13
C SER A 49 12.57 -4.39 -14.09
N GLY A 50 12.84 -3.70 -12.98
CA GLY A 50 14.06 -2.90 -12.80
C GLY A 50 14.05 -1.53 -13.50
N SER A 51 12.97 -1.14 -14.20
CA SER A 51 12.86 0.19 -14.80
C SER A 51 12.51 1.29 -13.79
N VAL A 52 11.95 0.93 -12.66
CA VAL A 52 11.62 1.85 -11.56
C VAL A 52 12.65 1.65 -10.44
N PRO A 53 13.29 2.73 -9.93
CA PRO A 53 14.29 2.61 -8.88
C PRO A 53 13.72 2.03 -7.59
N SER A 54 14.47 1.12 -6.96
CA SER A 54 14.20 0.62 -5.62
C SER A 54 14.28 1.74 -4.59
N ARG A 55 13.46 1.65 -3.54
CA ARG A 55 13.46 2.60 -2.41
C ARG A 55 13.73 1.85 -1.11
N LYS A 56 14.44 2.50 -0.19
CA LYS A 56 14.56 2.00 1.18
C LYS A 56 13.24 2.26 1.91
N GLY A 57 12.75 1.27 2.65
CA GLY A 57 11.60 1.46 3.54
C GLY A 57 11.91 2.54 4.59
N PRO A 58 11.02 3.53 4.80
CA PRO A 58 11.22 4.59 5.78
C PRO A 58 11.41 4.04 7.19
N ALA A 59 12.41 4.56 7.91
CA ALA A 59 12.75 4.05 9.24
C ALA A 59 11.63 4.28 10.27
N GLU A 60 10.76 5.25 10.07
CA GLU A 60 9.57 5.47 10.88
C GLU A 60 8.53 4.34 10.75
N ASN A 61 8.44 3.69 9.59
CA ASN A 61 7.43 2.68 9.28
C ASN A 61 7.94 1.24 9.37
N PHE A 62 9.29 1.05 9.42
CA PHE A 62 9.89 -0.27 9.41
C PHE A 62 10.98 -0.39 10.47
N THR A 63 11.12 -1.58 11.05
CA THR A 63 12.25 -2.00 11.87
C THR A 63 13.13 -2.92 11.03
N GLY A 64 14.45 -2.72 11.08
CA GLY A 64 15.41 -3.47 10.25
C GLY A 64 15.53 -2.90 8.84
N SER A 65 16.07 -3.70 7.91
CA SER A 65 16.27 -3.30 6.52
C SER A 65 15.15 -3.80 5.63
N VAL A 66 14.51 -2.86 4.95
CA VAL A 66 13.40 -3.15 4.02
C VAL A 66 13.64 -2.42 2.70
N ARG A 67 13.45 -3.12 1.58
CA ARG A 67 13.48 -2.58 0.23
C ARG A 67 12.08 -2.63 -0.38
N VAL A 68 11.69 -1.55 -1.04
CA VAL A 68 10.41 -1.41 -1.75
C VAL A 68 10.69 -1.15 -3.22
N ASP A 69 10.21 -2.04 -4.07
CA ASP A 69 10.31 -1.95 -5.53
C ASP A 69 8.90 -1.70 -6.10
N PRO A 70 8.55 -0.48 -6.52
CA PRO A 70 7.23 -0.20 -7.09
C PRO A 70 6.98 -1.07 -8.34
N LEU A 71 5.79 -1.65 -8.45
CA LEU A 71 5.37 -2.46 -9.59
C LEU A 71 4.43 -1.70 -10.52
N PHE A 72 3.41 -1.10 -9.95
CA PHE A 72 2.43 -0.28 -10.67
C PHE A 72 1.82 0.75 -9.73
N GLU A 73 1.43 1.87 -10.30
CA GLU A 73 0.77 2.96 -9.59
C GLU A 73 -0.72 2.96 -9.92
N ALA A 74 -1.52 3.64 -9.10
CA ALA A 74 -2.94 3.83 -9.35
C ALA A 74 -3.13 4.68 -10.62
N ILE A 75 -3.98 4.21 -11.53
CA ILE A 75 -4.37 4.92 -12.77
C ILE A 75 -5.89 5.06 -12.75
N ALA A 76 -6.34 6.32 -12.69
CA ALA A 76 -7.78 6.61 -12.64
C ALA A 76 -8.56 5.92 -13.78
N PRO A 77 -9.77 5.36 -13.51
CA PRO A 77 -10.51 5.45 -12.25
C PRO A 77 -10.10 4.45 -11.15
N ALA A 78 -9.11 3.60 -11.39
CA ALA A 78 -8.63 2.62 -10.40
C ALA A 78 -7.67 3.28 -9.42
N ASP A 79 -7.83 3.00 -8.12
CA ASP A 79 -7.01 3.54 -7.03
C ASP A 79 -6.08 2.46 -6.44
N THR A 80 -5.89 1.35 -7.15
CA THR A 80 -5.05 0.23 -6.74
C THR A 80 -3.61 0.42 -7.19
N PHE A 81 -2.67 0.18 -6.30
CA PHE A 81 -1.24 0.15 -6.60
C PHE A 81 -0.57 -1.07 -5.96
N GLY A 82 0.65 -1.37 -6.40
CA GLY A 82 1.39 -2.51 -5.89
C GLY A 82 2.90 -2.31 -5.86
N ALA A 83 3.54 -3.03 -4.96
CA ALA A 83 5.00 -3.04 -4.83
C ALA A 83 5.50 -4.43 -4.41
N ASN A 84 6.70 -4.79 -4.86
CA ASN A 84 7.49 -5.83 -4.22
C ASN A 84 8.14 -5.25 -2.96
N VAL A 85 7.96 -5.92 -1.83
CA VAL A 85 8.58 -5.52 -0.57
C VAL A 85 9.44 -6.66 -0.05
N THR A 86 10.74 -6.40 0.06
CA THR A 86 11.71 -7.36 0.60
C THR A 86 12.13 -6.93 1.99
N PHE A 87 11.95 -7.82 2.94
CA PHE A 87 12.36 -7.69 4.34
C PHE A 87 13.59 -8.56 4.57
N GLU A 88 14.68 -7.98 5.07
CA GLU A 88 15.83 -8.74 5.55
C GLU A 88 15.48 -9.52 6.82
N PRO A 89 16.24 -10.55 7.22
CA PRO A 89 15.95 -11.32 8.43
C PRO A 89 15.69 -10.43 9.65
N GLY A 90 14.57 -10.67 10.34
CA GLY A 90 14.15 -9.89 11.50
C GLY A 90 13.49 -8.55 11.20
N ALA A 91 13.53 -8.09 9.94
CA ALA A 91 12.87 -6.84 9.55
C ALA A 91 11.35 -6.98 9.51
N ARG A 92 10.64 -5.92 9.89
CA ARG A 92 9.18 -5.91 9.99
C ARG A 92 8.59 -4.51 9.83
N SER A 93 7.32 -4.44 9.45
CA SER A 93 6.56 -3.19 9.47
C SER A 93 6.24 -2.75 10.91
N ALA A 94 5.93 -1.48 11.10
CA ALA A 94 5.15 -1.03 12.26
C ALA A 94 3.74 -1.62 12.21
N TRP A 95 2.99 -1.52 13.31
CA TRP A 95 1.55 -1.74 13.29
C TRP A 95 0.91 -0.73 12.36
N HIS A 96 -0.06 -1.16 11.56
CA HIS A 96 -0.75 -0.28 10.61
C HIS A 96 -2.13 -0.84 10.21
N THR A 97 -2.93 0.01 9.57
CA THR A 97 -4.21 -0.37 8.95
C THR A 97 -4.29 0.15 7.52
N HIS A 98 -5.18 -0.44 6.74
CA HIS A 98 -5.54 0.04 5.40
C HIS A 98 -7.05 0.28 5.33
N PRO A 99 -7.53 1.42 4.81
CA PRO A 99 -8.95 1.75 4.77
C PRO A 99 -9.77 0.75 3.93
N LEU A 100 -9.19 0.21 2.85
CA LEU A 100 -9.82 -0.77 1.96
C LEU A 100 -9.18 -2.16 2.07
N GLY A 101 -8.32 -2.38 3.08
CA GLY A 101 -7.60 -3.64 3.28
C GLY A 101 -6.34 -3.77 2.44
N GLN A 102 -5.70 -4.93 2.55
CA GLN A 102 -4.45 -5.24 1.84
C GLN A 102 -4.43 -6.72 1.42
N THR A 103 -3.85 -6.99 0.25
CA THR A 103 -3.50 -8.35 -0.16
C THR A 103 -2.00 -8.47 -0.27
N LEU A 104 -1.41 -9.51 0.37
CA LEU A 104 -0.01 -9.89 0.21
C LEU A 104 0.05 -11.22 -0.56
N ILE A 105 0.96 -11.31 -1.51
CA ILE A 105 1.29 -12.56 -2.21
C ILE A 105 2.76 -12.83 -1.93
N VAL A 106 3.04 -13.84 -1.12
CA VAL A 106 4.43 -14.18 -0.77
C VAL A 106 5.12 -14.83 -1.97
N THR A 107 6.28 -14.29 -2.34
CA THR A 107 7.03 -14.74 -3.53
C THR A 107 8.35 -15.43 -3.18
N ALA A 108 8.96 -15.12 -2.03
CA ALA A 108 10.21 -15.73 -1.61
C ALA A 108 10.38 -15.71 -0.09
N GLY A 109 11.17 -16.65 0.43
CA GLY A 109 11.61 -16.68 1.81
C GLY A 109 10.57 -17.17 2.82
N VAL A 110 10.67 -16.68 4.07
CA VAL A 110 9.76 -17.05 5.17
C VAL A 110 9.39 -15.78 5.93
N GLY A 111 8.11 -15.51 6.01
CA GLY A 111 7.57 -14.34 6.68
C GLY A 111 6.69 -14.64 7.87
N ARG A 112 6.29 -13.58 8.54
CA ARG A 112 5.34 -13.58 9.66
C ARG A 112 4.30 -12.50 9.44
N VAL A 113 3.08 -12.76 9.86
CA VAL A 113 1.98 -11.80 9.89
C VAL A 113 1.22 -11.95 11.20
N GLN A 114 0.68 -10.86 11.70
CA GLN A 114 -0.14 -10.87 12.91
C GLN A 114 -1.20 -9.76 12.84
N SER A 115 -2.45 -10.08 13.13
CA SER A 115 -3.46 -9.10 13.50
C SER A 115 -3.37 -8.77 14.98
N TRP A 116 -3.73 -7.54 15.37
CA TRP A 116 -3.69 -7.10 16.77
C TRP A 116 -4.45 -8.04 17.69
N GLY A 117 -3.77 -8.53 18.71
CA GLY A 117 -4.34 -9.50 19.68
C GLY A 117 -4.48 -10.94 19.18
N GLY A 118 -4.16 -11.19 17.90
CA GLY A 118 -4.14 -12.54 17.33
C GLY A 118 -2.79 -13.24 17.47
N PRO A 119 -2.70 -14.50 17.03
CA PRO A 119 -1.43 -15.22 16.96
C PRO A 119 -0.55 -14.69 15.83
N ILE A 120 0.76 -14.92 15.96
CA ILE A 120 1.68 -14.80 14.82
C ILE A 120 1.54 -16.03 13.95
N GLU A 121 1.31 -15.81 12.66
CA GLU A 121 1.26 -16.85 11.66
C GLU A 121 2.48 -16.78 10.73
N GLU A 122 3.03 -17.93 10.38
CA GLU A 122 4.09 -18.03 9.38
C GLU A 122 3.48 -18.02 7.98
N ILE A 123 4.10 -17.28 7.06
CA ILE A 123 3.71 -17.20 5.66
C ILE A 123 4.87 -17.58 4.73
N ARG A 124 4.57 -18.30 3.66
CA ARG A 124 5.53 -18.91 2.74
C ARG A 124 5.21 -18.62 1.28
N PRO A 125 6.15 -18.81 0.34
CA PRO A 125 5.90 -18.62 -1.08
C PRO A 125 4.67 -19.36 -1.58
N GLY A 126 3.79 -18.63 -2.28
CA GLY A 126 2.49 -19.10 -2.75
C GLY A 126 1.32 -18.75 -1.84
N ASP A 127 1.57 -18.37 -0.59
CA ASP A 127 0.51 -17.92 0.30
C ASP A 127 -0.04 -16.57 -0.13
N VAL A 128 -1.37 -16.44 -0.06
CA VAL A 128 -2.10 -15.19 -0.26
C VAL A 128 -2.72 -14.76 1.07
N VAL A 129 -2.20 -13.69 1.64
CA VAL A 129 -2.69 -13.12 2.89
C VAL A 129 -3.67 -12.00 2.57
N ARG A 130 -4.92 -12.12 3.03
CA ARG A 130 -5.93 -11.08 2.89
C ARG A 130 -6.18 -10.41 4.24
N ILE A 131 -5.84 -9.15 4.32
CA ILE A 131 -6.08 -8.30 5.50
C ILE A 131 -7.33 -7.46 5.22
N PRO A 132 -8.43 -7.67 5.98
CA PRO A 132 -9.66 -6.90 5.79
C PRO A 132 -9.49 -5.40 6.09
N PRO A 133 -10.39 -4.53 5.58
CA PRO A 133 -10.39 -3.10 5.88
C PRO A 133 -10.32 -2.81 7.39
N GLY A 134 -9.45 -1.87 7.77
CA GLY A 134 -9.32 -1.37 9.15
C GLY A 134 -8.66 -2.34 10.14
N VAL A 135 -8.28 -3.55 9.74
CA VAL A 135 -7.60 -4.50 10.64
C VAL A 135 -6.19 -3.99 10.95
N LYS A 136 -5.91 -3.74 12.22
CA LYS A 136 -4.57 -3.42 12.72
C LYS A 136 -3.71 -4.67 12.66
N HIS A 137 -2.59 -4.59 11.94
CA HIS A 137 -1.70 -5.73 11.69
C HIS A 137 -0.26 -5.27 11.46
N TRP A 138 0.64 -6.23 11.45
CA TRP A 138 2.00 -6.10 10.94
C TRP A 138 2.40 -7.35 10.16
N HIS A 139 3.40 -7.21 9.30
CA HIS A 139 4.06 -8.31 8.60
C HIS A 139 5.54 -8.03 8.43
N GLY A 140 6.33 -9.08 8.19
CA GLY A 140 7.77 -8.98 8.03
C GLY A 140 8.43 -10.33 7.80
N ALA A 141 9.75 -10.35 7.77
CA ALA A 141 10.55 -11.56 7.63
C ALA A 141 10.53 -12.40 8.92
N SER A 142 10.91 -13.66 8.82
CA SER A 142 11.27 -14.49 9.98
C SER A 142 12.60 -14.01 10.59
N PRO A 143 12.98 -14.45 11.81
CA PRO A 143 14.23 -14.00 12.44
C PRO A 143 15.49 -14.32 11.65
N ASN A 144 15.49 -15.43 10.93
CA ASN A 144 16.70 -15.99 10.30
C ASN A 144 16.62 -16.05 8.76
N THR A 145 15.48 -15.71 8.17
CA THR A 145 15.28 -15.84 6.72
C THR A 145 14.54 -14.60 6.22
N ALA A 146 15.05 -13.97 5.18
CA ALA A 146 14.39 -12.88 4.49
C ALA A 146 13.03 -13.30 3.91
N MET A 147 12.16 -12.34 3.65
CA MET A 147 10.87 -12.58 3.01
C MET A 147 10.62 -11.50 1.96
N THR A 148 10.09 -11.91 0.82
CA THR A 148 9.58 -11.00 -0.22
C THR A 148 8.11 -11.31 -0.51
N HIS A 149 7.30 -10.28 -0.61
CA HIS A 149 5.93 -10.38 -1.07
C HIS A 149 5.57 -9.26 -2.03
N ILE A 150 4.55 -9.48 -2.85
CA ILE A 150 3.84 -8.41 -3.55
C ILE A 150 2.78 -7.88 -2.59
N ALA A 151 2.81 -6.58 -2.30
CA ALA A 151 1.75 -5.87 -1.61
C ALA A 151 0.83 -5.22 -2.66
N ILE A 152 -0.48 -5.43 -2.52
CA ILE A 152 -1.53 -4.80 -3.32
C ILE A 152 -2.44 -4.05 -2.37
N VAL A 153 -2.59 -2.74 -2.59
CA VAL A 153 -3.35 -1.83 -1.74
C VAL A 153 -4.17 -0.90 -2.62
N GLU A 154 -5.36 -0.55 -2.14
CA GLU A 154 -6.23 0.43 -2.76
C GLU A 154 -6.32 1.70 -1.89
N GLN A 155 -6.38 2.86 -2.53
CA GLN A 155 -6.52 4.15 -1.84
C GLN A 155 -7.99 4.49 -1.66
N LEU A 156 -8.31 5.09 -0.51
CA LEU A 156 -9.58 5.76 -0.25
C LEU A 156 -9.30 7.24 0.00
N ASP A 157 -9.82 8.11 -0.83
CA ASP A 157 -9.60 9.56 -0.74
C ASP A 157 -8.10 9.95 -0.70
N GLY A 158 -7.28 9.26 -1.49
CA GLY A 158 -5.83 9.47 -1.57
C GLY A 158 -5.03 8.88 -0.40
N LYS A 159 -5.68 8.16 0.52
CA LYS A 159 -5.05 7.53 1.67
C LYS A 159 -5.05 6.01 1.55
N SER A 160 -3.89 5.40 1.71
CA SER A 160 -3.75 3.93 1.63
C SER A 160 -3.42 3.26 2.97
N THR A 161 -2.76 3.97 3.90
CA THR A 161 -2.21 3.36 5.10
C THR A 161 -2.25 4.33 6.28
N ASP A 162 -2.67 3.83 7.45
CA ASP A 162 -2.50 4.47 8.74
C ASP A 162 -1.39 3.78 9.51
N TRP A 163 -0.24 4.45 9.60
CA TRP A 163 0.90 3.96 10.35
C TRP A 163 0.75 4.26 11.85
N MET A 164 1.14 3.28 12.67
CA MET A 164 1.02 3.30 14.12
C MET A 164 2.37 3.02 14.78
N GLU A 165 2.35 2.56 16.03
CA GLU A 165 3.56 2.23 16.79
C GLU A 165 4.36 1.07 16.17
N LYS A 166 5.65 1.04 16.47
CA LYS A 166 6.53 -0.08 16.10
C LYS A 166 6.10 -1.36 16.81
N VAL A 167 6.27 -2.47 16.12
CA VAL A 167 6.24 -3.79 16.75
C VAL A 167 7.46 -3.95 17.62
N SER A 168 7.27 -4.16 18.94
CA SER A 168 8.40 -4.37 19.86
C SER A 168 9.12 -5.70 19.58
N ASP A 169 10.35 -5.84 20.07
CA ASP A 169 11.09 -7.10 19.95
C ASP A 169 10.41 -8.23 20.71
N GLU A 170 9.75 -7.92 21.82
CA GLU A 170 8.97 -8.88 22.60
C GLU A 170 7.74 -9.37 21.79
N GLN A 171 6.98 -8.47 21.20
CA GLN A 171 5.84 -8.82 20.34
C GLN A 171 6.28 -9.67 19.16
N TYR A 172 7.35 -9.26 18.48
CA TYR A 172 7.91 -9.99 17.35
C TYR A 172 8.48 -11.36 17.75
N GLY A 173 9.06 -11.51 18.94
CA GLY A 173 9.64 -12.74 19.48
C GLY A 173 8.63 -13.77 19.95
N THR A 174 7.32 -13.44 20.00
CA THR A 174 6.27 -14.39 20.38
C THR A 174 6.30 -15.63 19.47
N PRO A 175 6.17 -16.85 20.02
CA PRO A 175 6.18 -18.07 19.23
C PRO A 175 5.09 -18.06 18.14
N VAL A 176 5.46 -18.51 16.95
CA VAL A 176 4.52 -18.71 15.84
C VAL A 176 3.56 -19.82 16.19
N GLN A 177 2.27 -19.60 16.00
CA GLN A 177 1.29 -20.67 16.14
C GLN A 177 1.49 -21.65 14.97
N ALA A 178 1.76 -22.93 15.30
CA ALA A 178 1.86 -23.95 14.27
C ALA A 178 0.52 -24.04 13.52
N GLN A 179 0.54 -23.80 12.22
CA GLN A 179 -0.62 -24.04 11.37
C GLN A 179 -1.01 -25.50 11.49
N ARG A 180 -2.17 -25.79 12.06
CA ARG A 180 -2.75 -27.13 11.98
C ARG A 180 -3.11 -27.35 10.51
N SER A 181 -2.30 -28.13 9.80
CA SER A 181 -2.59 -28.50 8.43
C SER A 181 -4.00 -29.12 8.38
N ALA A 182 -4.82 -28.75 7.42
CA ALA A 182 -6.14 -29.30 7.21
C ALA A 182 -6.11 -30.86 7.10
N SER A 183 -4.97 -31.43 6.70
CA SER A 183 -4.68 -32.87 6.70
C SER A 183 -4.63 -33.49 8.11
N ALA A 184 -4.13 -32.77 9.12
CA ALA A 184 -4.09 -33.27 10.49
C ALA A 184 -5.48 -33.29 11.14
N GLN A 185 -6.34 -32.33 10.81
CA GLN A 185 -7.73 -32.32 11.28
C GLN A 185 -8.57 -33.43 10.62
N CYS A 186 -8.35 -33.67 9.32
CA CYS A 186 -9.04 -34.76 8.62
C CYS A 186 -8.62 -36.13 9.16
N SER A 187 -7.34 -36.35 9.46
CA SER A 187 -6.84 -37.60 10.06
C SER A 187 -7.39 -37.84 11.48
N ALA A 188 -7.49 -36.79 12.30
CA ALA A 188 -8.05 -36.91 13.66
C ALA A 188 -9.55 -37.23 13.64
N LEU A 189 -10.32 -36.65 12.72
CA LEU A 189 -11.74 -36.96 12.54
C LEU A 189 -11.98 -38.39 12.04
N VAL A 190 -11.15 -38.85 11.11
CA VAL A 190 -11.22 -40.24 10.61
C VAL A 190 -10.85 -41.25 11.73
N PHE A 191 -9.85 -40.94 12.54
CA PHE A 191 -9.44 -41.81 13.65
C PHE A 191 -10.52 -41.91 14.73
N MET A 192 -11.13 -40.77 15.12
CA MET A 192 -12.26 -40.75 16.08
C MET A 192 -13.51 -41.51 15.55
N ALA A 193 -13.78 -41.38 14.24
CA ALA A 193 -14.89 -42.12 13.63
C ALA A 193 -14.67 -43.64 13.57
N LEU A 194 -13.43 -44.09 13.44
CA LEU A 194 -13.07 -45.51 13.47
C LEU A 194 -13.13 -46.11 14.89
N GLU A 195 -12.72 -45.37 15.92
CA GLU A 195 -12.82 -45.81 17.33
C GLU A 195 -14.28 -45.88 17.77
N ALA A 196 -15.14 -44.91 17.39
CA ALA A 196 -16.56 -44.96 17.72
C ALA A 196 -17.34 -46.14 17.09
N LYS A 197 -16.82 -46.74 16.02
CA LYS A 197 -17.37 -47.97 15.43
C LYS A 197 -16.89 -49.24 16.12
N ARG A 198 -15.71 -49.22 16.74
CA ARG A 198 -15.12 -50.36 17.47
C ARG A 198 -15.79 -50.61 18.84
N THR A 199 -16.32 -49.60 19.47
CA THR A 199 -16.98 -49.71 20.80
C THR A 199 -18.46 -50.09 20.71
N LYS A 200 -19.03 -50.32 19.52
CA LYS A 200 -20.44 -50.70 19.30
C LYS A 200 -20.58 -52.15 18.74
N SER A 201 -19.52 -52.90 18.67
CA SER A 201 -19.48 -54.31 18.35
C SER A 201 -19.03 -55.11 19.58
#